data_969fcfd44199631f2cdda80e0434f5cd
#
_entry.id   969fcfd44199631f2cdda80e0434f5cd
#
_cell.length_a   1.000
_cell.length_b   1.000
_cell.length_c   1.000
_cell.angle_alpha   90.00
_cell.angle_beta   90.00
_cell.angle_gamma   90.00
#
_symmetry.space_group_name_H-M   'P 1'
#
loop_
_entity.id
_entity.type
_entity.pdbx_description
1 polymer ?
#
loop_
_entity_poly.entity_id
_entity_poly.type
_entity_poly.pdbx_seq_one_letter_code
_entity_poly.pdbx_strand_id
1 'polypeptide(L)'
;MEINNPKYKNQGIHVVSAIFTVDKGVTKVLIIRRKNDPFKDDWALVSGALYNDEEVLSGMKREIKEKAGIENIHLEMFDVFSDVNRSPLMRMVAIAYLGIVDKEKYNILKETLKTSDADWVPVDLVPKLAYDHNEILKCAFDKLKQRIKETDLLSHLYPNGFTMPEIQKIYESILNKEFDRRNFRKKLLSTGLIEETNRTEKFDGNKPAKIYVFKDNGNIRNVF
;
A
#
# COMPACT_ATOMS: atom_id res chain seq x y z
N MET A 1 -29.42 6.88 -22.01
CA MET A 1 -28.01 7.30 -22.19
C MET A 1 -27.64 7.07 -23.65
N GLU A 2 -27.21 8.09 -24.37
CA GLU A 2 -26.72 7.94 -25.75
C GLU A 2 -25.29 7.51 -25.78
N ILE A 3 -25.01 6.26 -26.04
CA ILE A 3 -23.66 5.66 -25.99
C ILE A 3 -22.63 6.40 -26.88
N ASN A 4 -23.09 7.01 -27.98
CA ASN A 4 -22.26 7.69 -28.97
C ASN A 4 -22.10 9.20 -28.73
N ASN A 5 -22.64 9.76 -27.63
CA ASN A 5 -22.52 11.19 -27.37
C ASN A 5 -21.07 11.59 -27.13
N PRO A 6 -20.51 12.56 -27.89
CA PRO A 6 -19.07 12.94 -27.77
C PRO A 6 -18.68 13.50 -26.41
N LYS A 7 -19.64 13.95 -25.57
CA LYS A 7 -19.34 14.47 -24.22
C LYS A 7 -18.86 13.40 -23.23
N TYR A 8 -19.16 12.12 -23.45
CA TYR A 8 -18.76 11.02 -22.56
C TYR A 8 -18.31 9.74 -23.31
N LYS A 9 -18.15 9.83 -24.62
CA LYS A 9 -17.60 8.75 -25.43
C LYS A 9 -16.09 8.63 -25.21
N ASN A 10 -15.56 7.40 -25.30
CA ASN A 10 -14.12 7.11 -25.26
C ASN A 10 -13.44 7.56 -23.93
N GLN A 11 -14.07 7.28 -22.81
CA GLN A 11 -13.43 7.39 -21.50
C GLN A 11 -12.83 6.04 -21.09
N GLY A 12 -11.67 6.08 -20.44
CA GLY A 12 -11.03 4.90 -19.90
C GLY A 12 -11.07 4.87 -18.37
N ILE A 13 -11.19 3.67 -17.82
CA ILE A 13 -11.04 3.42 -16.39
C ILE A 13 -9.70 2.73 -16.16
N HIS A 14 -8.90 3.28 -15.26
CA HIS A 14 -7.66 2.71 -14.79
C HIS A 14 -7.76 2.32 -13.32
N VAL A 15 -6.95 1.35 -12.93
CA VAL A 15 -6.67 1.02 -11.53
C VAL A 15 -5.20 1.34 -11.25
N VAL A 16 -4.91 1.84 -10.06
CA VAL A 16 -3.55 2.18 -9.62
C VAL A 16 -3.40 1.83 -8.15
N SER A 17 -2.23 1.32 -7.74
CA SER A 17 -1.98 1.00 -6.33
C SER A 17 -0.64 1.52 -5.83
N ALA A 18 -0.64 2.08 -4.62
CA ALA A 18 0.53 2.31 -3.82
C ALA A 18 0.67 1.17 -2.80
N ILE A 19 1.62 0.28 -3.03
CA ILE A 19 1.89 -0.86 -2.15
C ILE A 19 3.11 -0.49 -1.30
N PHE A 20 2.91 -0.44 0.01
CA PHE A 20 3.95 -0.07 0.97
C PHE A 20 4.55 -1.28 1.68
N THR A 21 5.75 -1.10 2.18
CA THR A 21 6.41 -2.00 3.14
C THR A 21 7.23 -1.18 4.13
N VAL A 22 7.56 -1.76 5.28
CA VAL A 22 8.56 -1.19 6.18
C VAL A 22 9.73 -2.16 6.26
N ASP A 23 10.88 -1.69 5.81
CA ASP A 23 12.12 -2.47 5.76
C ASP A 23 13.19 -1.78 6.60
N LYS A 24 13.66 -2.45 7.65
CA LYS A 24 14.68 -1.93 8.59
C LYS A 24 14.38 -0.53 9.12
N GLY A 25 13.10 -0.25 9.40
CA GLY A 25 12.65 1.04 9.91
C GLY A 25 12.48 2.13 8.84
N VAL A 26 12.53 1.78 7.56
CA VAL A 26 12.29 2.70 6.44
C VAL A 26 11.02 2.30 5.70
N THR A 27 10.10 3.25 5.56
CA THR A 27 8.89 3.03 4.74
C THR A 27 9.25 3.13 3.27
N LYS A 28 8.93 2.08 2.52
CA LYS A 28 9.18 1.99 1.08
C LYS A 28 7.87 1.76 0.33
N VAL A 29 7.87 2.10 -0.95
CA VAL A 29 6.77 1.83 -1.88
C VAL A 29 7.30 1.03 -3.06
N LEU A 30 6.46 0.12 -3.57
CA LEU A 30 6.75 -0.63 -4.79
C LEU A 30 6.53 0.28 -6.00
N ILE A 31 7.56 0.43 -6.82
CA ILE A 31 7.48 1.07 -8.13
C ILE A 31 7.96 0.11 -9.22
N ILE A 32 7.45 0.30 -10.43
CA ILE A 32 7.78 -0.49 -11.62
C ILE A 32 8.31 0.43 -12.72
N ARG A 33 9.19 -0.08 -13.57
CA ARG A 33 9.64 0.61 -14.76
C ARG A 33 8.85 0.13 -15.98
N ARG A 34 8.25 1.06 -16.70
CA ARG A 34 7.31 0.78 -17.79
C ARG A 34 8.02 0.28 -19.06
N LYS A 35 7.47 -0.73 -19.74
CA LYS A 35 7.95 -1.17 -21.08
C LYS A 35 7.23 -0.51 -22.25
N ASN A 36 6.05 0.05 -22.03
CA ASN A 36 5.15 0.52 -23.08
C ASN A 36 4.87 2.03 -23.01
N ASP A 37 4.61 2.63 -24.17
CA ASP A 37 4.10 3.99 -24.29
C ASP A 37 2.67 4.13 -23.71
N PRO A 38 2.28 5.32 -23.29
CA PRO A 38 3.11 6.49 -23.06
C PRO A 38 4.00 6.30 -21.83
N PHE A 39 5.05 7.11 -21.70
CA PHE A 39 6.01 7.07 -20.59
C PHE A 39 6.81 5.75 -20.51
N LYS A 40 7.19 5.21 -21.66
CA LYS A 40 8.13 4.09 -21.73
C LYS A 40 9.43 4.46 -21.00
N ASP A 41 9.99 3.49 -20.27
CA ASP A 41 11.19 3.61 -19.44
C ASP A 41 11.06 4.52 -18.19
N ASP A 42 9.94 5.17 -17.98
CA ASP A 42 9.67 5.90 -16.74
C ASP A 42 9.25 4.95 -15.61
N TRP A 43 9.55 5.36 -14.37
CA TRP A 43 9.04 4.71 -13.18
C TRP A 43 7.55 5.06 -12.96
N ALA A 44 6.80 4.13 -12.39
CA ALA A 44 5.37 4.29 -12.12
C ALA A 44 4.94 3.47 -10.89
N LEU A 45 3.82 3.82 -10.29
CA LEU A 45 3.07 2.91 -9.43
C LEU A 45 2.50 1.77 -10.27
N VAL A 46 2.21 0.63 -9.64
CA VAL A 46 1.53 -0.48 -10.33
C VAL A 46 0.13 -0.03 -10.74
N SER A 47 -0.13 -0.02 -12.02
CA SER A 47 -1.39 0.49 -12.59
C SER A 47 -1.68 -0.17 -13.93
N GLY A 48 -2.94 -0.13 -14.37
CA GLY A 48 -3.34 -0.60 -15.69
C GLY A 48 -4.78 -0.30 -16.04
N ALA A 49 -5.16 -0.64 -17.26
CA ALA A 49 -6.54 -0.51 -17.73
C ALA A 49 -7.42 -1.59 -17.11
N LEU A 50 -8.62 -1.21 -16.72
CA LEU A 50 -9.67 -2.16 -16.33
C LEU A 50 -10.26 -2.79 -17.60
N TYR A 51 -10.41 -4.12 -17.61
CA TYR A 51 -11.07 -4.84 -18.68
C TYR A 51 -12.61 -4.73 -18.55
N ASN A 52 -13.32 -4.96 -19.66
CA ASN A 52 -14.78 -4.82 -19.66
C ASN A 52 -15.50 -5.94 -18.90
N ASP A 53 -14.82 -7.04 -18.63
CA ASP A 53 -15.33 -8.27 -18.03
C ASP A 53 -14.77 -8.55 -16.64
N GLU A 54 -14.16 -7.55 -16.00
CA GLU A 54 -13.61 -7.70 -14.65
C GLU A 54 -14.11 -6.60 -13.69
N GLU A 55 -14.22 -6.96 -12.42
CA GLU A 55 -14.46 -6.00 -11.35
C GLU A 55 -13.20 -5.20 -11.03
N VAL A 56 -13.39 -3.99 -10.50
CA VAL A 56 -12.30 -3.03 -10.23
C VAL A 56 -11.19 -3.62 -9.34
N LEU A 57 -11.56 -4.29 -8.24
CA LEU A 57 -10.58 -4.90 -7.35
C LEU A 57 -9.87 -6.09 -8.00
N SER A 58 -10.59 -6.87 -8.81
CA SER A 58 -10.02 -7.99 -9.57
C SER A 58 -9.01 -7.50 -10.59
N GLY A 59 -9.34 -6.43 -11.33
CA GLY A 59 -8.42 -5.77 -12.26
C GLY A 59 -7.17 -5.24 -11.58
N MET A 60 -7.30 -4.64 -10.38
CA MET A 60 -6.13 -4.20 -9.63
C MET A 60 -5.23 -5.36 -9.20
N LYS A 61 -5.81 -6.44 -8.69
CA LYS A 61 -5.06 -7.65 -8.31
C LYS A 61 -4.37 -8.31 -9.51
N ARG A 62 -5.05 -8.36 -10.67
CA ARG A 62 -4.47 -8.85 -11.93
C ARG A 62 -3.25 -8.01 -12.34
N GLU A 63 -3.36 -6.69 -12.34
CA GLU A 63 -2.25 -5.80 -12.70
C GLU A 63 -1.04 -5.94 -11.75
N ILE A 64 -1.29 -6.11 -10.45
CA ILE A 64 -0.21 -6.35 -9.47
C ILE A 64 0.48 -7.69 -9.75
N LYS A 65 -0.28 -8.75 -9.99
CA LYS A 65 0.26 -10.07 -10.33
C LYS A 65 1.09 -10.03 -11.62
N GLU A 66 0.54 -9.44 -12.70
CA GLU A 66 1.20 -9.39 -14.01
C GLU A 66 2.46 -8.53 -14.02
N LYS A 67 2.53 -7.47 -13.22
CA LYS A 67 3.62 -6.49 -13.24
C LYS A 67 4.66 -6.65 -12.14
N ALA A 68 4.27 -7.26 -11.03
CA ALA A 68 5.16 -7.42 -9.88
C ALA A 68 5.18 -8.85 -9.29
N GLY A 69 4.32 -9.75 -9.75
CA GLY A 69 4.26 -11.14 -9.27
C GLY A 69 3.66 -11.29 -7.87
N ILE A 70 3.03 -10.25 -7.32
CA ILE A 70 2.43 -10.29 -5.99
C ILE A 70 0.99 -10.80 -6.09
N GLU A 71 0.66 -11.78 -5.24
CA GLU A 71 -0.69 -12.34 -5.10
C GLU A 71 -1.15 -12.29 -3.64
N ASN A 72 -2.46 -12.46 -3.42
CA ASN A 72 -3.06 -12.54 -2.08
C ASN A 72 -2.77 -11.34 -1.17
N ILE A 73 -2.74 -10.15 -1.76
CA ILE A 73 -2.55 -8.89 -1.05
C ILE A 73 -3.90 -8.29 -0.62
N HIS A 74 -3.95 -7.74 0.59
CA HIS A 74 -5.05 -6.88 1.01
C HIS A 74 -4.90 -5.49 0.42
N LEU A 75 -5.98 -4.97 -0.17
CA LEU A 75 -6.02 -3.66 -0.82
C LEU A 75 -7.27 -2.91 -0.36
N GLU A 76 -7.09 -1.66 0.01
CA GLU A 76 -8.18 -0.73 0.32
C GLU A 76 -8.26 0.35 -0.77
N MET A 77 -9.44 0.53 -1.35
CA MET A 77 -9.70 1.70 -2.19
C MET A 77 -9.66 2.95 -1.33
N PHE A 78 -8.92 3.97 -1.74
CA PHE A 78 -8.78 5.17 -0.94
C PHE A 78 -9.22 6.46 -1.64
N ASP A 79 -9.16 6.52 -2.97
CA ASP A 79 -9.56 7.72 -3.71
C ASP A 79 -9.78 7.45 -5.21
N VAL A 80 -10.29 8.48 -5.92
CA VAL A 80 -10.49 8.49 -7.37
C VAL A 80 -9.83 9.73 -7.96
N PHE A 81 -8.88 9.55 -8.89
CA PHE A 81 -8.18 10.62 -9.57
C PHE A 81 -8.77 10.84 -10.96
N SER A 82 -9.28 12.04 -11.19
CA SER A 82 -10.06 12.33 -12.38
C SER A 82 -9.73 13.67 -13.05
N ASP A 83 -8.51 14.20 -12.86
CA ASP A 83 -8.06 15.36 -13.61
C ASP A 83 -8.20 15.11 -15.12
N VAL A 84 -8.66 16.10 -15.88
CA VAL A 84 -8.93 15.94 -17.31
C VAL A 84 -7.67 15.71 -18.13
N ASN A 85 -6.53 16.19 -17.64
CA ASN A 85 -5.22 16.14 -18.30
C ASN A 85 -4.30 15.04 -17.74
N ARG A 86 -4.79 14.19 -16.81
CA ARG A 86 -3.97 13.16 -16.17
C ARG A 86 -3.38 12.14 -17.15
N SER A 87 -3.94 11.99 -18.32
CA SER A 87 -3.45 11.08 -19.36
C SER A 87 -3.32 11.79 -20.70
N PRO A 88 -2.20 11.62 -21.43
CA PRO A 88 -2.02 12.20 -22.75
C PRO A 88 -2.80 11.50 -23.86
N LEU A 89 -3.34 10.30 -23.62
CA LEU A 89 -3.97 9.48 -24.65
C LEU A 89 -5.46 9.78 -24.79
N MET A 90 -6.17 9.85 -23.67
CA MET A 90 -7.62 10.02 -23.62
C MET A 90 -8.08 10.41 -22.23
N ARG A 91 -9.36 10.79 -22.12
CA ARG A 91 -10.00 10.99 -20.81
C ARG A 91 -9.92 9.71 -19.97
N MET A 92 -9.24 9.79 -18.83
CA MET A 92 -9.03 8.66 -17.93
C MET A 92 -9.51 8.99 -16.52
N VAL A 93 -10.12 8.01 -15.87
CA VAL A 93 -10.37 8.04 -14.42
C VAL A 93 -9.58 6.91 -13.78
N ALA A 94 -8.83 7.20 -12.72
CA ALA A 94 -8.07 6.18 -11.99
C ALA A 94 -8.70 5.95 -10.62
N ILE A 95 -8.98 4.68 -10.33
CA ILE A 95 -9.42 4.21 -9.02
C ILE A 95 -8.17 3.74 -8.26
N ALA A 96 -7.89 4.40 -7.14
CA ALA A 96 -6.64 4.22 -6.43
C ALA A 96 -6.80 3.35 -5.18
N TYR A 97 -5.86 2.41 -5.04
CA TYR A 97 -5.76 1.47 -3.94
C TYR A 97 -4.47 1.67 -3.15
N LEU A 98 -4.52 1.41 -1.85
CA LEU A 98 -3.36 1.26 -1.01
C LEU A 98 -3.31 -0.15 -0.42
N GLY A 99 -2.09 -0.63 -0.20
CA GLY A 99 -1.82 -1.86 0.53
C GLY A 99 -0.53 -1.74 1.31
N ILE A 100 -0.38 -2.56 2.34
CA ILE A 100 0.87 -2.70 3.07
C ILE A 100 1.21 -4.18 3.20
N VAL A 101 2.46 -4.55 2.91
CA VAL A 101 2.92 -5.93 2.89
C VAL A 101 4.27 -6.09 3.60
N ASP A 102 4.51 -7.28 4.09
CA ASP A 102 5.84 -7.70 4.48
C ASP A 102 6.59 -8.14 3.22
N LYS A 103 7.57 -7.36 2.77
CA LYS A 103 8.29 -7.63 1.51
C LYS A 103 9.00 -8.99 1.50
N GLU A 104 9.38 -9.53 2.67
CA GLU A 104 10.06 -10.82 2.77
C GLU A 104 9.15 -12.00 2.38
N LYS A 105 7.83 -11.78 2.38
CA LYS A 105 6.84 -12.79 1.93
C LYS A 105 6.62 -12.80 0.42
N TYR A 106 7.17 -11.81 -0.30
CA TYR A 106 6.92 -11.66 -1.74
C TYR A 106 8.22 -11.50 -2.51
N ASN A 107 8.46 -12.41 -3.44
CA ASN A 107 9.53 -12.27 -4.43
C ASN A 107 8.99 -11.44 -5.60
N ILE A 108 9.27 -10.13 -5.61
CA ILE A 108 8.85 -9.27 -6.72
C ILE A 108 9.57 -9.68 -8.01
N LEU A 109 8.81 -9.77 -9.10
CA LEU A 109 9.37 -9.99 -10.43
C LEU A 109 9.97 -8.69 -10.94
N LYS A 110 11.29 -8.68 -11.10
CA LYS A 110 12.02 -7.54 -11.63
C LYS A 110 11.64 -7.24 -13.07
N GLU A 111 11.40 -8.27 -13.85
CA GLU A 111 11.05 -8.16 -15.26
C GLU A 111 9.82 -9.02 -15.59
N THR A 112 8.91 -8.47 -16.38
CA THR A 112 7.71 -9.14 -16.90
C THR A 112 7.47 -8.72 -18.36
N LEU A 113 6.38 -9.16 -18.96
CA LEU A 113 5.97 -8.69 -20.30
C LEU A 113 5.67 -7.17 -20.32
N LYS A 114 5.23 -6.60 -19.20
CA LYS A 114 4.78 -5.20 -19.07
C LYS A 114 5.76 -4.29 -18.30
N THR A 115 6.75 -4.88 -17.65
CA THR A 115 7.66 -4.20 -16.70
C THR A 115 9.09 -4.57 -17.02
N SER A 116 9.99 -3.57 -17.13
CA SER A 116 11.44 -3.79 -17.35
C SER A 116 12.24 -3.84 -16.05
N ASP A 117 11.71 -3.30 -14.96
CA ASP A 117 12.27 -3.38 -13.61
C ASP A 117 11.19 -3.10 -12.56
N ALA A 118 11.39 -3.58 -11.34
CA ALA A 118 10.55 -3.29 -10.18
C ALA A 118 11.43 -3.18 -8.94
N ASP A 119 11.14 -2.21 -8.06
CA ASP A 119 11.91 -2.04 -6.83
C ASP A 119 11.10 -1.46 -5.67
N TRP A 120 11.57 -1.75 -4.44
CA TRP A 120 11.11 -1.16 -3.21
C TRP A 120 11.94 0.09 -2.89
N VAL A 121 11.39 1.26 -3.14
CA VAL A 121 12.10 2.54 -3.00
C VAL A 121 11.60 3.28 -1.76
N PRO A 122 12.50 3.85 -0.91
CA PRO A 122 12.08 4.74 0.18
C PRO A 122 11.14 5.83 -0.33
N VAL A 123 10.05 6.09 0.40
CA VAL A 123 8.99 7.01 -0.07
C VAL A 123 9.56 8.40 -0.39
N ASP A 124 10.51 8.88 0.39
CA ASP A 124 11.15 10.20 0.23
C ASP A 124 12.18 10.25 -0.91
N LEU A 125 12.60 9.08 -1.44
CA LEU A 125 13.58 8.96 -2.53
C LEU A 125 12.94 8.52 -3.85
N VAL A 126 11.61 8.45 -3.92
CA VAL A 126 10.90 8.09 -5.14
C VAL A 126 11.17 9.14 -6.23
N PRO A 127 11.63 8.73 -7.41
CA PRO A 127 11.90 9.65 -8.51
C PRO A 127 10.60 10.24 -9.08
N LYS A 128 10.72 11.07 -10.11
CA LYS A 128 9.56 11.47 -10.90
C LYS A 128 8.91 10.23 -11.51
N LEU A 129 7.63 10.07 -11.28
CA LEU A 129 6.82 8.97 -11.81
C LEU A 129 6.03 9.41 -13.04
N ALA A 130 5.66 8.43 -13.87
CA ALA A 130 4.75 8.62 -14.99
C ALA A 130 3.38 9.13 -14.55
N TYR A 131 2.69 9.84 -15.41
CA TYR A 131 1.36 10.41 -15.16
C TYR A 131 1.35 11.32 -13.92
N ASP A 132 0.26 11.26 -13.16
CA ASP A 132 0.04 11.91 -11.86
C ASP A 132 0.44 11.00 -10.67
N HIS A 133 1.25 9.97 -10.89
CA HIS A 133 1.53 8.97 -9.88
C HIS A 133 2.30 9.49 -8.65
N ASN A 134 3.04 10.60 -8.74
CA ASN A 134 3.62 11.24 -7.56
C ASN A 134 2.54 11.85 -6.66
N GLU A 135 1.49 12.43 -7.24
CA GLU A 135 0.34 12.96 -6.50
C GLU A 135 -0.43 11.81 -5.82
N ILE A 136 -0.72 10.74 -6.58
CA ILE A 136 -1.38 9.55 -6.04
C ILE A 136 -0.56 8.95 -4.89
N LEU A 137 0.76 8.83 -5.03
CA LEU A 137 1.63 8.34 -3.97
C LEU A 137 1.56 9.19 -2.71
N LYS A 138 1.60 10.52 -2.86
CA LYS A 138 1.47 11.45 -1.73
C LYS A 138 0.15 11.26 -1.00
N CYS A 139 -0.97 11.25 -1.72
CA CYS A 139 -2.29 11.01 -1.14
C CYS A 139 -2.38 9.62 -0.46
N ALA A 140 -1.84 8.58 -1.10
CA ALA A 140 -1.80 7.22 -0.53
C ALA A 140 -0.99 7.16 0.77
N PHE A 141 0.16 7.84 0.83
CA PHE A 141 1.00 7.84 2.02
C PHE A 141 0.36 8.62 3.18
N ASP A 142 -0.30 9.73 2.90
CA ASP A 142 -1.08 10.47 3.91
C ASP A 142 -2.28 9.62 4.39
N LYS A 143 -2.92 8.89 3.49
CA LYS A 143 -3.98 7.94 3.84
C LYS A 143 -3.47 6.78 4.68
N LEU A 144 -2.30 6.22 4.36
CA LEU A 144 -1.64 5.19 5.17
C LEU A 144 -1.41 5.67 6.60
N LYS A 145 -0.84 6.89 6.77
CA LYS A 145 -0.62 7.50 8.09
C LYS A 145 -1.91 7.67 8.90
N GLN A 146 -3.02 7.96 8.22
CA GLN A 146 -4.33 8.02 8.84
C GLN A 146 -4.81 6.63 9.24
N ARG A 147 -4.81 5.68 8.30
CA ARG A 147 -5.37 4.33 8.46
C ARG A 147 -4.71 3.54 9.59
N ILE A 148 -3.37 3.60 9.72
CA ILE A 148 -2.67 2.90 10.81
C ILE A 148 -3.05 3.40 12.21
N LYS A 149 -3.62 4.60 12.33
CA LYS A 149 -4.10 5.17 13.60
C LYS A 149 -5.55 4.84 13.92
N GLU A 150 -6.32 4.47 12.91
CA GLU A 150 -7.79 4.37 13.00
C GLU A 150 -8.30 2.94 12.82
N THR A 151 -7.46 2.05 12.27
CA THR A 151 -7.89 0.70 11.87
C THR A 151 -6.86 -0.36 12.20
N ASP A 152 -7.25 -1.60 11.96
CA ASP A 152 -6.41 -2.80 12.06
C ASP A 152 -5.63 -3.12 10.76
N LEU A 153 -5.43 -2.13 9.86
CA LEU A 153 -4.73 -2.32 8.59
C LEU A 153 -3.41 -3.10 8.73
N LEU A 154 -2.69 -2.87 9.84
CA LEU A 154 -1.44 -3.58 10.12
C LEU A 154 -1.63 -5.06 10.51
N SER A 155 -2.85 -5.55 10.74
CA SER A 155 -3.14 -6.96 10.99
C SER A 155 -2.69 -7.83 9.81
N HIS A 156 -2.79 -7.31 8.60
CA HIS A 156 -2.36 -8.00 7.38
C HIS A 156 -0.84 -8.21 7.29
N LEU A 157 -0.04 -7.37 7.96
CA LEU A 157 1.40 -7.60 8.12
C LEU A 157 1.70 -8.71 9.13
N TYR A 158 0.90 -8.80 10.17
CA TYR A 158 1.14 -9.63 11.35
C TYR A 158 -0.01 -10.62 11.63
N PRO A 159 -0.35 -11.52 10.71
CA PRO A 159 -1.47 -12.44 10.88
C PRO A 159 -1.29 -13.40 12.07
N ASN A 160 -0.03 -13.67 12.46
CA ASN A 160 0.31 -14.54 13.58
C ASN A 160 0.64 -13.80 14.88
N GLY A 161 0.52 -12.47 14.86
CA GLY A 161 0.89 -11.59 15.97
C GLY A 161 2.27 -10.95 15.83
N PHE A 162 2.59 -10.09 16.77
CA PHE A 162 3.80 -9.27 16.78
C PHE A 162 4.27 -8.99 18.21
N THR A 163 5.51 -8.59 18.34
CA THR A 163 6.03 -8.02 19.59
C THR A 163 5.84 -6.50 19.61
N MET A 164 5.78 -5.92 20.82
CA MET A 164 5.63 -4.48 20.97
C MET A 164 6.76 -3.65 20.28
N PRO A 165 8.05 -4.07 20.32
CA PRO A 165 9.11 -3.38 19.59
C PRO A 165 8.94 -3.43 18.06
N GLU A 166 8.43 -4.53 17.50
CA GLU A 166 8.21 -4.65 16.04
C GLU A 166 7.15 -3.67 15.58
N ILE A 167 5.98 -3.69 16.22
CA ILE A 167 4.88 -2.80 15.83
C ILE A 167 5.24 -1.33 16.07
N GLN A 168 5.98 -1.01 17.14
CA GLN A 168 6.44 0.35 17.40
C GLN A 168 7.31 0.87 16.25
N LYS A 169 8.27 0.08 15.75
CA LYS A 169 9.11 0.45 14.60
C LYS A 169 8.30 0.73 13.33
N ILE A 170 7.22 -0.02 13.11
CA ILE A 170 6.31 0.24 11.97
C ILE A 170 5.64 1.62 12.12
N TYR A 171 5.07 1.90 13.29
CA TYR A 171 4.46 3.21 13.55
C TYR A 171 5.47 4.35 13.45
N GLU A 172 6.67 4.19 14.01
CA GLU A 172 7.75 5.19 13.96
C GLU A 172 8.17 5.48 12.52
N SER A 173 8.34 4.43 11.71
CA SER A 173 8.71 4.55 10.30
C SER A 173 7.64 5.28 9.48
N ILE A 174 6.38 4.86 9.58
CA ILE A 174 5.30 5.43 8.76
C ILE A 174 4.96 6.86 9.20
N LEU A 175 4.98 7.14 10.52
CA LEU A 175 4.66 8.46 11.07
C LEU A 175 5.85 9.42 11.09
N ASN A 176 7.04 8.93 10.77
CA ASN A 176 8.31 9.67 10.89
C ASN A 176 8.45 10.33 12.27
N LYS A 177 8.26 9.54 13.34
CA LYS A 177 8.23 10.02 14.71
C LYS A 177 8.69 8.93 15.67
N GLU A 178 9.63 9.26 16.56
CA GLU A 178 10.02 8.38 17.65
C GLU A 178 9.01 8.38 18.80
N PHE A 179 8.84 7.23 19.43
CA PHE A 179 7.96 7.06 20.58
C PHE A 179 8.73 6.50 21.80
N ASP A 180 8.43 7.03 22.97
CA ASP A 180 8.82 6.38 24.22
C ASP A 180 8.13 5.02 24.35
N ARG A 181 8.90 3.96 24.62
CA ARG A 181 8.40 2.57 24.64
C ARG A 181 7.24 2.34 25.61
N ARG A 182 7.29 2.95 26.83
CA ARG A 182 6.25 2.76 27.84
C ARG A 182 4.96 3.46 27.44
N ASN A 183 5.09 4.69 26.97
CA ASN A 183 3.95 5.49 26.53
C ASN A 183 3.29 4.91 25.29
N PHE A 184 4.08 4.48 24.30
CA PHE A 184 3.58 3.80 23.11
C PHE A 184 2.77 2.56 23.46
N ARG A 185 3.36 1.64 24.27
CA ARG A 185 2.68 0.42 24.71
C ARG A 185 1.38 0.74 25.45
N LYS A 186 1.42 1.66 26.43
CA LYS A 186 0.23 2.06 27.19
C LYS A 186 -0.86 2.59 26.27
N LYS A 187 -0.50 3.46 25.33
CA LYS A 187 -1.42 4.07 24.39
C LYS A 187 -2.01 3.05 23.42
N LEU A 188 -1.20 2.20 22.81
CA LEU A 188 -1.66 1.18 21.88
C LEU A 188 -2.60 0.17 22.54
N LEU A 189 -2.31 -0.28 23.77
CA LEU A 189 -3.21 -1.14 24.55
C LEU A 189 -4.53 -0.43 24.91
N SER A 190 -4.49 0.86 25.22
CA SER A 190 -5.71 1.62 25.58
C SER A 190 -6.68 1.83 24.41
N THR A 191 -6.26 1.59 23.17
CA THR A 191 -7.15 1.67 22.00
C THR A 191 -8.12 0.51 21.91
N GLY A 192 -7.79 -0.61 22.54
CA GLY A 192 -8.54 -1.85 22.39
C GLY A 192 -8.29 -2.58 21.05
N LEU A 193 -7.42 -2.03 20.17
CA LEU A 193 -7.05 -2.62 18.86
C LEU A 193 -6.35 -3.96 18.97
N ILE A 194 -5.58 -4.11 20.04
CA ILE A 194 -4.73 -5.27 20.25
C ILE A 194 -5.00 -5.91 21.59
N GLU A 195 -4.66 -7.19 21.68
CA GLU A 195 -4.64 -7.92 22.95
C GLU A 195 -3.34 -8.70 23.12
N GLU A 196 -2.95 -8.88 24.38
CA GLU A 196 -1.84 -9.71 24.77
C GLU A 196 -2.23 -11.17 24.69
N THR A 197 -1.40 -12.01 24.07
CA THR A 197 -1.60 -13.45 24.04
C THR A 197 -0.81 -14.13 25.18
N ASN A 198 -1.09 -15.41 25.42
CA ASN A 198 -0.26 -16.24 26.33
C ASN A 198 1.06 -16.73 25.68
N ARG A 199 1.36 -16.28 24.44
CA ARG A 199 2.57 -16.67 23.70
C ARG A 199 3.70 -15.70 23.97
N THR A 200 4.92 -16.24 23.99
CA THR A 200 6.16 -15.47 24.03
C THR A 200 7.09 -15.95 22.94
N GLU A 201 7.88 -15.04 22.37
CA GLU A 201 8.91 -15.35 21.40
C GLU A 201 10.28 -15.02 22.01
N LYS A 202 11.25 -15.94 21.83
CA LYS A 202 12.64 -15.74 22.26
C LYS A 202 13.46 -15.28 21.07
N PHE A 203 14.06 -14.10 21.19
CA PHE A 203 15.11 -13.65 20.29
C PHE A 203 16.46 -13.96 20.92
N ASP A 204 17.46 -14.35 20.12
CA ASP A 204 18.79 -14.75 20.57
C ASP A 204 19.36 -13.79 21.64
N GLY A 205 19.63 -14.34 22.82
CA GLY A 205 20.24 -13.62 23.95
C GLY A 205 19.33 -12.67 24.74
N ASN A 206 18.07 -12.50 24.39
CA ASN A 206 17.16 -11.58 25.04
C ASN A 206 16.10 -12.30 25.91
N LYS A 207 15.48 -11.54 26.85
CA LYS A 207 14.29 -12.01 27.57
C LYS A 207 13.16 -12.30 26.59
N PRO A 208 12.35 -13.37 26.82
CA PRO A 208 11.19 -13.64 25.98
C PRO A 208 10.28 -12.43 25.85
N ALA A 209 9.94 -12.05 24.62
CA ALA A 209 9.01 -10.98 24.33
C ALA A 209 7.57 -11.52 24.26
N LYS A 210 6.61 -10.79 24.81
CA LYS A 210 5.18 -11.11 24.72
C LYS A 210 4.68 -10.86 23.30
N ILE A 211 3.81 -11.75 22.82
CA ILE A 211 3.14 -11.64 21.53
C ILE A 211 1.77 -11.01 21.72
N TYR A 212 1.46 -10.06 20.85
CA TYR A 212 0.18 -9.37 20.73
C TYR A 212 -0.47 -9.72 19.39
N VAL A 213 -1.79 -9.67 19.33
CA VAL A 213 -2.57 -9.82 18.10
C VAL A 213 -3.53 -8.65 17.95
N PHE A 214 -3.86 -8.32 16.71
CA PHE A 214 -4.97 -7.40 16.45
C PHE A 214 -6.29 -8.10 16.76
N LYS A 215 -7.22 -7.34 17.33
CA LYS A 215 -8.60 -7.80 17.51
C LYS A 215 -9.39 -7.51 16.25
N ASP A 216 -10.28 -8.40 15.91
CA ASP A 216 -11.26 -8.21 14.83
C ASP A 216 -12.40 -7.28 15.30
N ASN A 217 -12.09 -6.02 15.50
CA ASN A 217 -13.00 -5.07 16.13
C ASN A 217 -13.16 -3.82 15.28
N GLY A 218 -13.63 -3.88 14.07
CA GLY A 218 -14.11 -2.70 13.32
C GLY A 218 -13.56 -1.30 13.76
N ASN A 219 -13.81 -0.31 13.01
CA ASN A 219 -13.31 1.08 13.14
C ASN A 219 -13.08 1.58 14.58
N ILE A 220 -11.84 2.01 14.85
CA ILE A 220 -11.41 2.52 16.15
C ILE A 220 -11.06 4.00 16.07
N ARG A 221 -11.30 4.71 17.18
CA ARG A 221 -11.00 6.14 17.29
C ARG A 221 -9.50 6.41 17.33
N ASN A 222 -9.11 7.51 16.69
CA ASN A 222 -7.75 8.05 16.52
C ASN A 222 -6.80 7.74 17.70
N VAL A 223 -5.73 7.03 17.42
CA VAL A 223 -4.81 6.48 18.42
C VAL A 223 -3.63 7.41 18.72
N PHE A 224 -3.15 8.21 17.72
CA PHE A 224 -1.91 9.00 17.83
C PHE A 224 -2.05 10.42 17.31
#